data_0eb223aeb9fb136635fd7829ff968817
#
_entry.id   0eb223aeb9fb136635fd7829ff968817
#
_cell.length_a   1.000
_cell.length_b   1.000
_cell.length_c   1.000
_cell.angle_alpha   90.00
_cell.angle_beta   90.00
_cell.angle_gamma   90.00
#
_symmetry.space_group_name_H-M   'P 1'
#
loop_
_entity.id
_entity.type
_entity.pdbx_description
1 polymer ?
#
loop_
_entity_poly.entity_id
_entity_poly.type
_entity_poly.pdbx_seq_one_letter_code
_entity_poly.pdbx_strand_id
1 'polypeptide(L)'
;MNPRDPSPPLLRVRDISKRYGHLVALQQASFDLWPGEVLAVVGESGSGKSTLLNVISARLRPDEGSVHYQMVDGTLHDVHAMSQSRQRLLARTEWGFVHQNPSEGLRMDVSAGANVCERLMGLGERHYGRLRTTAKRWLEYVEIDTIRIDDAPRQFSGGMRQRLQIARNLVTNPRLVFMDEPTSGLDVSVQARLLDLLRQLTRELRLAVILVTHDLAVARLLAHRMMVMQRGHIVESGLTDQVLDDPQHPYTQLLVSSVLQP
;
A
#
# COMPACT_ATOMS: atom_id res chain seq x y z
N MET A 1 -13.95 15.89 -1.38
CA MET A 1 -14.77 14.68 -1.61
C MET A 1 -16.21 15.12 -1.79
N ASN A 2 -16.87 14.77 -2.90
CA ASN A 2 -18.23 15.19 -3.16
C ASN A 2 -19.19 14.23 -2.39
N PRO A 3 -20.04 14.68 -1.46
CA PRO A 3 -20.90 13.81 -0.65
C PRO A 3 -22.04 13.14 -1.43
N ARG A 4 -22.01 13.18 -2.76
CA ARG A 4 -23.06 12.69 -3.65
C ARG A 4 -22.64 11.55 -4.59
N ASP A 5 -21.49 10.92 -4.39
CA ASP A 5 -21.15 9.74 -5.18
C ASP A 5 -21.64 8.48 -4.46
N PRO A 6 -22.72 7.83 -4.95
CA PRO A 6 -23.32 6.65 -4.31
C PRO A 6 -22.53 5.36 -4.59
N SER A 7 -21.31 5.47 -5.11
CA SER A 7 -20.47 4.32 -5.40
C SER A 7 -20.16 3.55 -4.11
N PRO A 8 -20.32 2.22 -4.09
CA PRO A 8 -19.92 1.43 -2.94
C PRO A 8 -18.41 1.51 -2.74
N PRO A 9 -17.91 1.39 -1.48
CA PRO A 9 -16.49 1.40 -1.21
C PRO A 9 -15.78 0.25 -1.92
N LEU A 10 -14.54 0.49 -2.35
CA LEU A 10 -13.67 -0.54 -2.94
C LEU A 10 -13.28 -1.60 -1.91
N LEU A 11 -12.98 -1.18 -0.69
CA LEU A 11 -12.69 -2.06 0.44
C LEU A 11 -13.53 -1.64 1.64
N ARG A 12 -14.21 -2.61 2.26
CA ARG A 12 -15.00 -2.43 3.48
C ARG A 12 -14.49 -3.34 4.57
N VAL A 13 -14.04 -2.77 5.65
CA VAL A 13 -13.52 -3.46 6.83
C VAL A 13 -14.48 -3.27 7.98
N ARG A 14 -14.88 -4.37 8.66
CA ARG A 14 -15.81 -4.34 9.78
C ARG A 14 -15.31 -5.19 10.94
N ASP A 15 -15.13 -4.54 12.08
CA ASP A 15 -14.89 -5.10 13.40
C ASP A 15 -13.76 -6.14 13.45
N ILE A 16 -12.72 -5.95 12.62
CA ILE A 16 -11.61 -6.89 12.60
C ILE A 16 -10.82 -6.82 13.88
N SER A 17 -10.62 -8.01 14.48
CA SER A 17 -9.80 -8.21 15.67
C SER A 17 -8.75 -9.27 15.41
N LYS A 18 -7.56 -9.10 16.01
CA LYS A 18 -6.45 -10.06 15.93
C LYS A 18 -5.66 -10.14 17.21
N ARG A 19 -5.42 -11.36 17.69
CA ARG A 19 -4.64 -11.65 18.91
C ARG A 19 -3.47 -12.57 18.58
N TYR A 20 -2.39 -12.40 19.31
CA TYR A 20 -1.23 -13.30 19.35
C TYR A 20 -1.01 -13.73 20.80
N GLY A 21 -1.58 -14.88 21.19
CA GLY A 21 -1.63 -15.29 22.57
C GLY A 21 -2.36 -14.26 23.43
N HIS A 22 -1.67 -13.64 24.38
CA HIS A 22 -2.23 -12.60 25.26
C HIS A 22 -2.19 -11.18 24.66
N LEU A 23 -1.43 -10.98 23.57
CA LEU A 23 -1.30 -9.68 22.93
C LEU A 23 -2.49 -9.43 21.99
N VAL A 24 -3.25 -8.37 22.25
CA VAL A 24 -4.27 -7.86 21.32
C VAL A 24 -3.59 -6.92 20.33
N ALA A 25 -3.41 -7.37 19.10
CA ALA A 25 -2.75 -6.59 18.06
C ALA A 25 -3.73 -5.71 17.26
N LEU A 26 -5.00 -6.13 17.17
CA LEU A 26 -6.10 -5.33 16.58
C LEU A 26 -7.37 -5.57 17.41
N GLN A 27 -8.15 -4.52 17.60
CA GLN A 27 -9.42 -4.58 18.29
C GLN A 27 -10.48 -3.75 17.55
N GLN A 28 -11.47 -4.45 17.00
CA GLN A 28 -12.68 -3.91 16.35
C GLN A 28 -12.39 -2.80 15.32
N ALA A 29 -11.32 -2.94 14.51
CA ALA A 29 -10.99 -1.96 13.50
C ALA A 29 -12.03 -1.99 12.36
N SER A 30 -12.63 -0.83 12.08
CA SER A 30 -13.66 -0.66 11.05
C SER A 30 -13.42 0.61 10.24
N PHE A 31 -13.43 0.49 8.90
CA PHE A 31 -13.32 1.63 7.98
C PHE A 31 -13.73 1.22 6.56
N ASP A 32 -13.91 2.22 5.72
CA ASP A 32 -14.13 2.07 4.28
C ASP A 32 -13.03 2.80 3.51
N LEU A 33 -12.65 2.24 2.33
CA LEU A 33 -11.77 2.86 1.35
C LEU A 33 -12.47 2.94 0.01
N TRP A 34 -12.41 4.11 -0.64
CA TRP A 34 -13.05 4.35 -1.93
C TRP A 34 -12.07 4.26 -3.10
N PRO A 35 -12.56 4.03 -4.34
CA PRO A 35 -11.71 4.08 -5.52
C PRO A 35 -10.97 5.41 -5.65
N GLY A 36 -9.66 5.35 -5.92
CA GLY A 36 -8.81 6.55 -6.05
C GLY A 36 -8.47 7.25 -4.74
N GLU A 37 -8.90 6.72 -3.59
CA GLU A 37 -8.59 7.28 -2.28
C GLU A 37 -7.23 6.76 -1.77
N VAL A 38 -6.43 7.66 -1.20
CA VAL A 38 -5.24 7.32 -0.42
C VAL A 38 -5.59 7.49 1.06
N LEU A 39 -5.57 6.39 1.81
CA LEU A 39 -5.80 6.34 3.25
C LEU A 39 -4.49 6.04 3.97
N ALA A 40 -3.99 6.98 4.79
CA ALA A 40 -2.84 6.74 5.64
C ALA A 40 -3.24 6.07 6.96
N VAL A 41 -2.42 5.14 7.42
CA VAL A 41 -2.51 4.53 8.75
C VAL A 41 -1.23 4.88 9.50
N VAL A 42 -1.35 5.71 10.53
CA VAL A 42 -0.20 6.23 11.28
C VAL A 42 -0.26 5.81 12.75
N GLY A 43 0.86 5.91 13.47
CA GLY A 43 0.99 5.58 14.88
C GLY A 43 2.37 5.02 15.20
N GLU A 44 2.68 4.86 16.48
CA GLU A 44 3.96 4.33 16.95
C GLU A 44 4.24 2.89 16.49
N SER A 45 5.51 2.48 16.59
CA SER A 45 5.88 1.07 16.40
C SER A 45 5.10 0.19 17.39
N GLY A 46 4.59 -0.94 16.91
CA GLY A 46 3.77 -1.85 17.72
C GLY A 46 2.30 -1.43 17.90
N SER A 47 1.82 -0.32 17.29
CA SER A 47 0.41 0.07 17.40
C SER A 47 -0.58 -0.82 16.64
N GLY A 48 -0.10 -1.80 15.83
CA GLY A 48 -0.94 -2.75 15.09
C GLY A 48 -1.04 -2.50 13.58
N LYS A 49 -0.38 -1.48 13.03
CA LYS A 49 -0.47 -1.08 11.60
C LYS A 49 -0.13 -2.20 10.62
N SER A 50 1.01 -2.86 10.79
CA SER A 50 1.42 -3.96 9.90
C SER A 50 0.51 -5.19 10.06
N THR A 51 -0.03 -5.43 11.27
CA THR A 51 -1.05 -6.47 11.49
C THR A 51 -2.34 -6.13 10.74
N LEU A 52 -2.82 -4.87 10.82
CA LEU A 52 -3.94 -4.38 10.04
C LEU A 52 -3.72 -4.59 8.55
N LEU A 53 -2.56 -4.14 8.03
CA LEU A 53 -2.20 -4.25 6.63
C LEU A 53 -2.19 -5.71 6.14
N ASN A 54 -1.65 -6.63 6.95
CA ASN A 54 -1.61 -8.06 6.64
C ASN A 54 -3.01 -8.69 6.66
N VAL A 55 -3.89 -8.28 7.57
CA VAL A 55 -5.27 -8.78 7.62
C VAL A 55 -6.06 -8.32 6.40
N ILE A 56 -6.04 -7.02 6.07
CA ILE A 56 -6.83 -6.46 4.96
C ILE A 56 -6.31 -6.89 3.58
N SER A 57 -5.03 -7.27 3.48
CA SER A 57 -4.42 -7.82 2.27
C SER A 57 -4.54 -9.36 2.16
N ALA A 58 -5.36 -9.99 3.03
CA ALA A 58 -5.58 -11.44 3.10
C ALA A 58 -4.32 -12.30 3.34
N ARG A 59 -3.24 -11.70 3.85
CA ARG A 59 -2.00 -12.41 4.24
C ARG A 59 -2.11 -13.04 5.62
N LEU A 60 -2.95 -12.48 6.47
CA LEU A 60 -3.22 -12.93 7.83
C LEU A 60 -4.74 -13.02 8.03
N ARG A 61 -5.24 -14.13 8.55
CA ARG A 61 -6.65 -14.26 8.87
C ARG A 61 -6.97 -13.53 10.17
N PRO A 62 -8.03 -12.70 10.23
CA PRO A 62 -8.52 -12.12 11.48
C PRO A 62 -9.11 -13.23 12.38
N ASP A 63 -9.21 -12.96 13.67
CA ASP A 63 -9.92 -13.83 14.61
C ASP A 63 -11.42 -13.49 14.60
N GLU A 64 -11.76 -12.21 14.40
CA GLU A 64 -13.15 -11.74 14.31
C GLU A 64 -13.26 -10.66 13.23
N GLY A 65 -14.50 -10.42 12.76
CA GLY A 65 -14.81 -9.40 11.76
C GLY A 65 -14.69 -9.89 10.32
N SER A 66 -14.81 -8.96 9.37
CA SER A 66 -14.79 -9.27 7.93
C SER A 66 -14.12 -8.18 7.11
N VAL A 67 -13.57 -8.59 5.97
CA VAL A 67 -12.95 -7.70 4.98
C VAL A 67 -13.60 -7.96 3.63
N HIS A 68 -14.38 -7.01 3.14
CA HIS A 68 -15.07 -7.12 1.85
C HIS A 68 -14.38 -6.27 0.79
N TYR A 69 -14.12 -6.87 -0.36
CA TYR A 69 -13.55 -6.20 -1.52
C TYR A 69 -14.57 -6.18 -2.67
N GLN A 70 -14.70 -5.01 -3.32
CA GLN A 70 -15.54 -4.85 -4.49
C GLN A 70 -14.85 -5.38 -5.73
N MET A 71 -15.36 -6.47 -6.25
CA MET A 71 -14.89 -7.07 -7.51
C MET A 71 -15.20 -6.16 -8.71
N VAL A 72 -14.60 -6.47 -9.86
CA VAL A 72 -14.82 -5.70 -11.12
C VAL A 72 -16.29 -5.68 -11.55
N ASP A 73 -17.04 -6.72 -11.22
CA ASP A 73 -18.49 -6.82 -11.49
C ASP A 73 -19.36 -6.00 -10.51
N GLY A 74 -18.72 -5.28 -9.57
CA GLY A 74 -19.40 -4.47 -8.57
C GLY A 74 -19.85 -5.23 -7.32
N THR A 75 -19.72 -6.56 -7.27
CA THR A 75 -20.12 -7.36 -6.10
C THR A 75 -19.08 -7.26 -4.98
N LEU A 76 -19.56 -7.23 -3.72
CA LEU A 76 -18.71 -7.25 -2.53
C LEU A 76 -18.52 -8.69 -2.06
N HIS A 77 -17.28 -9.12 -1.93
CA HIS A 77 -16.93 -10.45 -1.43
C HIS A 77 -16.03 -10.37 -0.21
N ASP A 78 -16.32 -11.17 0.82
CA ASP A 78 -15.40 -11.33 1.96
C ASP A 78 -14.14 -12.07 1.48
N VAL A 79 -13.01 -11.38 1.55
CA VAL A 79 -11.72 -11.89 1.08
C VAL A 79 -11.23 -13.10 1.87
N HIS A 80 -11.61 -13.21 3.15
CA HIS A 80 -11.24 -14.33 4.01
C HIS A 80 -12.14 -15.57 3.85
N ALA A 81 -13.32 -15.39 3.24
CA ALA A 81 -14.19 -16.49 2.84
C ALA A 81 -13.85 -17.06 1.46
N MET A 82 -13.01 -16.37 0.67
CA MET A 82 -12.56 -16.85 -0.64
C MET A 82 -11.63 -18.06 -0.51
N SER A 83 -11.63 -18.91 -1.54
CA SER A 83 -10.61 -19.94 -1.70
C SER A 83 -9.21 -19.32 -1.86
N GLN A 84 -8.17 -20.03 -1.42
CA GLN A 84 -6.79 -19.57 -1.57
C GLN A 84 -6.42 -19.27 -3.04
N SER A 85 -6.96 -20.03 -3.98
CA SER A 85 -6.71 -19.80 -5.42
C SER A 85 -7.29 -18.45 -5.86
N ARG A 86 -8.49 -18.09 -5.39
CA ARG A 86 -9.14 -16.81 -5.69
C ARG A 86 -8.41 -15.64 -5.02
N GLN A 87 -7.97 -15.79 -3.77
CA GLN A 87 -7.14 -14.80 -3.09
C GLN A 87 -5.82 -14.55 -3.84
N ARG A 88 -5.13 -15.62 -4.30
CA ARG A 88 -3.89 -15.51 -5.08
C ARG A 88 -4.12 -14.83 -6.43
N LEU A 89 -5.24 -15.10 -7.08
CA LEU A 89 -5.60 -14.42 -8.33
C LEU A 89 -5.80 -12.93 -8.08
N LEU A 90 -6.61 -12.56 -7.08
CA LEU A 90 -6.86 -11.18 -6.66
C LEU A 90 -5.55 -10.44 -6.36
N ALA A 91 -4.64 -11.05 -5.58
CA ALA A 91 -3.34 -10.49 -5.26
C ALA A 91 -2.43 -10.30 -6.50
N ARG A 92 -2.65 -11.04 -7.60
CA ARG A 92 -1.87 -10.93 -8.84
C ARG A 92 -2.47 -9.94 -9.84
N THR A 93 -3.79 -9.76 -9.83
CA THR A 93 -4.48 -8.97 -10.85
C THR A 93 -4.85 -7.58 -10.36
N GLU A 94 -5.51 -7.50 -9.19
CA GLU A 94 -6.18 -6.30 -8.72
C GLU A 94 -5.49 -5.63 -7.54
N TRP A 95 -4.55 -6.33 -6.87
CA TRP A 95 -3.84 -5.82 -5.70
C TRP A 95 -2.34 -5.69 -5.95
N GLY A 96 -1.74 -4.61 -5.45
CA GLY A 96 -0.29 -4.46 -5.30
C GLY A 96 0.09 -4.48 -3.81
N PHE A 97 1.31 -4.92 -3.51
CA PHE A 97 1.86 -4.83 -2.16
C PHE A 97 3.32 -4.37 -2.21
N VAL A 98 3.56 -3.18 -1.70
CA VAL A 98 4.89 -2.57 -1.58
C VAL A 98 5.39 -2.78 -0.16
N HIS A 99 6.45 -3.57 0.00
CA HIS A 99 7.07 -3.88 1.28
C HIS A 99 8.01 -2.77 1.74
N GLN A 100 8.18 -2.64 3.04
CA GLN A 100 9.17 -1.76 3.65
C GLN A 100 10.59 -2.10 3.17
N ASN A 101 10.95 -3.38 3.23
CA ASN A 101 12.20 -3.86 2.64
C ASN A 101 11.96 -4.32 1.19
N PRO A 102 12.51 -3.61 0.18
CA PRO A 102 12.27 -3.95 -1.21
C PRO A 102 12.80 -5.33 -1.60
N SER A 103 13.75 -5.90 -0.85
CA SER A 103 14.27 -7.25 -1.11
C SER A 103 13.23 -8.36 -0.88
N GLU A 104 12.20 -8.10 -0.06
CA GLU A 104 11.10 -9.05 0.13
C GLU A 104 10.15 -9.11 -1.06
N GLY A 105 10.06 -8.02 -1.81
CA GLY A 105 9.21 -7.88 -2.99
C GLY A 105 9.90 -8.17 -4.32
N LEU A 106 11.22 -8.39 -4.35
CA LEU A 106 12.02 -8.54 -5.58
C LEU A 106 12.81 -9.85 -5.59
N ARG A 107 13.00 -10.40 -6.78
CA ARG A 107 13.94 -11.49 -7.02
C ARG A 107 15.33 -10.89 -7.29
N MET A 108 16.20 -10.90 -6.29
CA MET A 108 17.45 -10.15 -6.25
C MET A 108 18.47 -10.55 -7.32
N ASP A 109 18.39 -11.79 -7.81
CA ASP A 109 19.30 -12.37 -8.82
C ASP A 109 18.69 -12.44 -10.23
N VAL A 110 17.47 -11.93 -10.41
CA VAL A 110 16.75 -11.92 -11.69
C VAL A 110 16.74 -10.49 -12.22
N SER A 111 16.84 -10.30 -13.54
CA SER A 111 16.90 -8.97 -14.15
C SER A 111 15.73 -8.06 -13.76
N ALA A 112 15.94 -6.74 -13.78
CA ALA A 112 14.92 -5.74 -13.48
C ALA A 112 13.69 -5.90 -14.39
N GLY A 113 13.91 -6.11 -15.69
CA GLY A 113 12.83 -6.33 -16.65
C GLY A 113 12.00 -7.57 -16.34
N ALA A 114 12.64 -8.67 -15.93
CA ALA A 114 11.93 -9.89 -15.55
C ALA A 114 11.17 -9.71 -14.21
N ASN A 115 11.73 -8.97 -13.25
CA ASN A 115 11.04 -8.61 -12.02
C ASN A 115 9.75 -7.83 -12.32
N VAL A 116 9.80 -6.79 -13.17
CA VAL A 116 8.61 -6.02 -13.56
C VAL A 116 7.56 -6.93 -14.20
N CYS A 117 7.98 -7.81 -15.13
CA CYS A 117 7.05 -8.62 -15.91
C CYS A 117 6.58 -9.91 -15.24
N GLU A 118 7.12 -10.29 -14.09
CA GLU A 118 6.79 -11.55 -13.40
C GLU A 118 5.28 -11.73 -13.21
N ARG A 119 4.57 -10.67 -12.84
CA ARG A 119 3.11 -10.72 -12.62
C ARG A 119 2.36 -10.95 -13.94
N LEU A 120 2.77 -10.32 -15.03
CA LEU A 120 2.19 -10.52 -16.37
C LEU A 120 2.43 -11.94 -16.86
N MET A 121 3.63 -12.48 -16.63
CA MET A 121 3.94 -13.87 -16.94
C MET A 121 3.08 -14.83 -16.12
N GLY A 122 2.81 -14.50 -14.86
CA GLY A 122 1.87 -15.22 -13.99
C GLY A 122 0.42 -15.21 -14.48
N LEU A 123 0.03 -14.23 -15.30
CA LEU A 123 -1.27 -14.10 -15.96
C LEU A 123 -1.30 -14.72 -17.37
N GLY A 124 -0.22 -15.35 -17.82
CA GLY A 124 -0.18 -16.06 -19.08
C GLY A 124 0.49 -15.33 -20.24
N GLU A 125 0.97 -14.08 -20.05
CA GLU A 125 1.75 -13.42 -21.12
C GLU A 125 3.09 -14.15 -21.32
N ARG A 126 3.38 -14.51 -22.57
CA ARG A 126 4.59 -15.27 -22.95
C ARG A 126 5.40 -14.61 -24.05
N HIS A 127 4.88 -13.58 -24.69
CA HIS A 127 5.56 -12.94 -25.81
C HIS A 127 6.68 -12.03 -25.31
N TYR A 128 7.94 -12.47 -25.48
CA TYR A 128 9.13 -11.79 -25.00
C TYR A 128 9.21 -10.30 -25.41
N GLY A 129 8.96 -9.99 -26.68
CA GLY A 129 9.00 -8.61 -27.17
C GLY A 129 8.00 -7.69 -26.45
N ARG A 130 6.75 -8.14 -26.23
CA ARG A 130 5.74 -7.40 -25.47
C ARG A 130 6.14 -7.20 -24.01
N LEU A 131 6.62 -8.26 -23.37
CA LEU A 131 7.11 -8.18 -21.99
C LEU A 131 8.26 -7.18 -21.89
N ARG A 132 9.26 -7.24 -22.79
CA ARG A 132 10.40 -6.33 -22.76
C ARG A 132 9.99 -4.87 -23.01
N THR A 133 9.09 -4.62 -23.94
CA THR A 133 8.55 -3.26 -24.19
C THR A 133 7.81 -2.73 -22.96
N THR A 134 6.96 -3.58 -22.34
CA THR A 134 6.25 -3.21 -21.11
C THR A 134 7.21 -2.93 -19.96
N ALA A 135 8.26 -3.77 -19.80
CA ALA A 135 9.25 -3.54 -18.77
C ALA A 135 10.00 -2.21 -18.96
N LYS A 136 10.42 -1.87 -20.19
CA LYS A 136 11.08 -0.59 -20.49
C LYS A 136 10.19 0.57 -20.09
N ARG A 137 8.93 0.57 -20.53
CA ARG A 137 7.95 1.61 -20.20
C ARG A 137 7.79 1.79 -18.69
N TRP A 138 7.70 0.69 -17.92
CA TRP A 138 7.56 0.79 -16.47
C TRP A 138 8.86 1.23 -15.77
N LEU A 139 10.03 0.87 -16.28
CA LEU A 139 11.30 1.42 -15.78
C LEU A 139 11.38 2.93 -15.98
N GLU A 140 10.96 3.44 -17.16
CA GLU A 140 10.85 4.88 -17.42
C GLU A 140 9.87 5.55 -16.46
N TYR A 141 8.67 4.98 -16.24
CA TYR A 141 7.68 5.51 -15.32
C TYR A 141 8.20 5.66 -13.88
N VAL A 142 9.06 4.74 -13.44
CA VAL A 142 9.66 4.80 -12.10
C VAL A 142 11.06 5.42 -12.10
N GLU A 143 11.42 6.14 -13.16
CA GLU A 143 12.69 6.86 -13.32
C GLU A 143 13.93 5.97 -13.11
N ILE A 144 13.90 4.75 -13.64
CA ILE A 144 15.05 3.86 -13.77
C ILE A 144 15.47 3.84 -15.24
N ASP A 145 16.75 4.13 -15.50
CA ASP A 145 17.29 4.09 -16.87
C ASP A 145 17.05 2.71 -17.50
N THR A 146 16.45 2.71 -18.69
CA THR A 146 16.10 1.48 -19.42
C THR A 146 17.29 0.65 -19.88
N ILE A 147 18.50 1.23 -19.91
CA ILE A 147 19.74 0.49 -20.17
C ILE A 147 19.97 -0.59 -19.09
N ARG A 148 19.44 -0.36 -17.89
CA ARG A 148 19.57 -1.26 -16.74
C ARG A 148 18.51 -2.37 -16.69
N ILE A 149 17.73 -2.55 -17.76
CA ILE A 149 16.65 -3.55 -17.79
C ILE A 149 17.14 -4.98 -17.55
N ASP A 150 18.37 -5.26 -17.93
CA ASP A 150 19.00 -6.59 -17.79
C ASP A 150 19.82 -6.72 -16.50
N ASP A 151 20.00 -5.63 -15.72
CA ASP A 151 20.69 -5.64 -14.43
C ASP A 151 19.84 -6.32 -13.36
N ALA A 152 20.50 -6.99 -12.41
CA ALA A 152 19.85 -7.59 -11.25
C ALA A 152 19.66 -6.54 -10.12
N PRO A 153 18.55 -6.59 -9.34
CA PRO A 153 18.29 -5.63 -8.26
C PRO A 153 19.39 -5.52 -7.20
N ARG A 154 20.22 -6.54 -7.01
CA ARG A 154 21.40 -6.48 -6.13
C ARG A 154 22.39 -5.38 -6.51
N GLN A 155 22.42 -4.96 -7.79
CA GLN A 155 23.26 -3.88 -8.31
C GLN A 155 22.62 -2.48 -8.17
N PHE A 156 21.38 -2.42 -7.67
CA PHE A 156 20.61 -1.19 -7.54
C PHE A 156 20.79 -0.57 -6.15
N SER A 157 20.71 0.76 -6.07
CA SER A 157 20.61 1.44 -4.78
C SER A 157 19.29 1.09 -4.06
N GLY A 158 19.16 1.41 -2.77
CA GLY A 158 17.94 1.20 -2.00
C GLY A 158 16.72 1.85 -2.66
N GLY A 159 16.83 3.13 -3.04
CA GLY A 159 15.77 3.86 -3.74
C GLY A 159 15.40 3.27 -5.11
N MET A 160 16.40 2.79 -5.89
CA MET A 160 16.13 2.11 -7.15
C MET A 160 15.40 0.78 -6.95
N ARG A 161 15.75 0.01 -5.91
CA ARG A 161 15.02 -1.23 -5.57
C ARG A 161 13.58 -0.92 -5.20
N GLN A 162 13.35 0.14 -4.43
CA GLN A 162 12.00 0.55 -4.06
C GLN A 162 11.16 0.95 -5.27
N ARG A 163 11.73 1.75 -6.19
CA ARG A 163 11.09 2.11 -7.47
C ARG A 163 10.80 0.90 -8.34
N LEU A 164 11.72 -0.05 -8.42
CA LEU A 164 11.53 -1.30 -9.15
C LEU A 164 10.41 -2.15 -8.53
N GLN A 165 10.33 -2.21 -7.20
CA GLN A 165 9.24 -2.90 -6.50
C GLN A 165 7.87 -2.28 -6.82
N ILE A 166 7.80 -0.95 -6.91
CA ILE A 166 6.60 -0.21 -7.31
C ILE A 166 6.22 -0.59 -8.75
N ALA A 167 7.16 -0.50 -9.70
CA ALA A 167 6.91 -0.88 -11.09
C ALA A 167 6.36 -2.31 -11.22
N ARG A 168 6.98 -3.27 -10.51
CA ARG A 168 6.53 -4.67 -10.45
C ARG A 168 5.10 -4.81 -9.94
N ASN A 169 4.71 -4.00 -8.97
CA ASN A 169 3.36 -4.06 -8.40
C ASN A 169 2.32 -3.39 -9.29
N LEU A 170 2.69 -2.31 -10.00
CA LEU A 170 1.75 -1.53 -10.79
C LEU A 170 1.59 -2.02 -12.24
N VAL A 171 2.45 -2.90 -12.74
CA VAL A 171 2.44 -3.39 -14.14
C VAL A 171 1.13 -4.07 -14.55
N THR A 172 0.37 -4.60 -13.59
CA THR A 172 -0.95 -5.23 -13.82
C THR A 172 -2.11 -4.24 -13.70
N ASN A 173 -1.84 -2.93 -13.53
CA ASN A 173 -2.82 -1.88 -13.28
C ASN A 173 -3.78 -2.25 -12.13
N PRO A 174 -3.27 -2.52 -10.92
CA PRO A 174 -4.09 -2.91 -9.79
C PRO A 174 -5.08 -1.79 -9.41
N ARG A 175 -6.22 -2.14 -8.82
CA ARG A 175 -7.18 -1.17 -8.30
C ARG A 175 -6.84 -0.73 -6.87
N LEU A 176 -6.13 -1.58 -6.11
CA LEU A 176 -5.75 -1.34 -4.71
C LEU A 176 -4.28 -1.65 -4.49
N VAL A 177 -3.57 -0.76 -3.82
CA VAL A 177 -2.18 -0.94 -3.44
C VAL A 177 -2.03 -0.78 -1.92
N PHE A 178 -1.41 -1.77 -1.30
CA PHE A 178 -0.98 -1.73 0.10
C PHE A 178 0.48 -1.32 0.13
N MET A 179 0.83 -0.33 0.93
CA MET A 179 2.21 0.16 1.10
C MET A 179 2.59 0.13 2.58
N ASP A 180 3.62 -0.62 2.91
CA ASP A 180 4.17 -0.70 4.27
C ASP A 180 5.46 0.09 4.31
N GLU A 181 5.43 1.28 4.91
CA GLU A 181 6.56 2.20 5.07
C GLU A 181 7.44 2.36 3.82
N PRO A 182 6.88 2.76 2.67
CA PRO A 182 7.58 2.68 1.37
C PRO A 182 8.82 3.59 1.26
N THR A 183 8.99 4.54 2.17
CA THR A 183 10.12 5.50 2.17
C THR A 183 11.12 5.24 3.30
N SER A 184 10.86 4.25 4.16
CA SER A 184 11.71 3.95 5.30
C SER A 184 13.13 3.54 4.88
N GLY A 185 14.13 4.07 5.59
CA GLY A 185 15.55 3.76 5.34
C GLY A 185 16.13 4.39 4.07
N LEU A 186 15.44 5.35 3.45
CA LEU A 186 15.96 6.11 2.32
C LEU A 186 16.48 7.46 2.79
N ASP A 187 17.54 7.97 2.12
CA ASP A 187 18.03 9.33 2.32
C ASP A 187 16.94 10.35 1.96
N VAL A 188 16.93 11.51 2.63
CA VAL A 188 15.92 12.56 2.49
C VAL A 188 15.67 12.95 1.02
N SER A 189 16.73 13.11 0.22
CA SER A 189 16.61 13.48 -1.19
C SER A 189 15.99 12.38 -2.06
N VAL A 190 16.29 11.12 -1.74
CA VAL A 190 15.73 9.94 -2.42
C VAL A 190 14.27 9.74 -2.01
N GLN A 191 13.96 9.96 -0.72
CA GLN A 191 12.61 9.93 -0.19
C GLN A 191 11.72 10.97 -0.89
N ALA A 192 12.16 12.23 -0.98
CA ALA A 192 11.39 13.29 -1.65
C ALA A 192 11.02 12.92 -3.09
N ARG A 193 12.00 12.46 -3.88
CA ARG A 193 11.76 12.01 -5.28
C ARG A 193 10.80 10.82 -5.35
N LEU A 194 10.89 9.88 -4.41
CA LEU A 194 9.99 8.73 -4.37
C LEU A 194 8.56 9.17 -4.04
N LEU A 195 8.37 10.13 -3.14
CA LEU A 195 7.07 10.68 -2.78
C LEU A 195 6.42 11.42 -3.96
N ASP A 196 7.19 12.22 -4.69
CA ASP A 196 6.69 12.88 -5.91
C ASP A 196 6.23 11.85 -6.95
N LEU A 197 7.03 10.80 -7.17
CA LEU A 197 6.68 9.69 -8.04
C LEU A 197 5.39 8.99 -7.58
N LEU A 198 5.26 8.65 -6.30
CA LEU A 198 4.06 8.01 -5.76
C LEU A 198 2.83 8.91 -5.91
N ARG A 199 2.97 10.21 -5.65
CA ARG A 199 1.90 11.19 -5.83
C ARG A 199 1.43 11.28 -7.28
N GLN A 200 2.36 11.27 -8.22
CA GLN A 200 2.05 11.25 -9.66
C GLN A 200 1.32 9.95 -10.04
N LEU A 201 1.89 8.79 -9.72
CA LEU A 201 1.33 7.48 -10.07
C LEU A 201 -0.06 7.25 -9.47
N THR A 202 -0.29 7.63 -8.20
CA THR A 202 -1.60 7.48 -7.56
C THR A 202 -2.68 8.30 -8.26
N ARG A 203 -2.34 9.52 -8.72
CA ARG A 203 -3.27 10.40 -9.46
C ARG A 203 -3.54 9.90 -10.87
N GLU A 204 -2.48 9.61 -11.64
CA GLU A 204 -2.60 9.19 -13.05
C GLU A 204 -3.35 7.87 -13.19
N LEU A 205 -3.04 6.91 -12.33
CA LEU A 205 -3.64 5.56 -12.36
C LEU A 205 -4.92 5.46 -11.52
N ARG A 206 -5.32 6.53 -10.82
CA ARG A 206 -6.48 6.56 -9.89
C ARG A 206 -6.46 5.40 -8.91
N LEU A 207 -5.29 5.13 -8.33
CA LEU A 207 -5.08 4.03 -7.40
C LEU A 207 -5.81 4.30 -6.08
N ALA A 208 -6.50 3.30 -5.56
CA ALA A 208 -6.82 3.27 -4.14
C ALA A 208 -5.57 2.75 -3.39
N VAL A 209 -5.17 3.43 -2.32
CA VAL A 209 -3.96 3.10 -1.58
C VAL A 209 -4.23 3.06 -0.08
N ILE A 210 -3.74 2.03 0.60
CA ILE A 210 -3.58 2.01 2.05
C ILE A 210 -2.09 2.15 2.33
N LEU A 211 -1.71 3.28 2.93
CA LEU A 211 -0.34 3.66 3.24
C LEU A 211 -0.09 3.55 4.73
N VAL A 212 0.71 2.59 5.16
CA VAL A 212 1.22 2.53 6.53
C VAL A 212 2.50 3.35 6.60
N THR A 213 2.57 4.29 7.53
CA THR A 213 3.77 5.09 7.80
C THR A 213 3.78 5.61 9.24
N HIS A 214 4.97 5.84 9.79
CA HIS A 214 5.15 6.59 11.03
C HIS A 214 5.51 8.06 10.78
N ASP A 215 5.73 8.44 9.51
CA ASP A 215 6.07 9.80 9.09
C ASP A 215 4.79 10.58 8.71
N LEU A 216 4.43 11.56 9.55
CA LEU A 216 3.24 12.40 9.33
C LEU A 216 3.39 13.31 8.11
N ALA A 217 4.62 13.71 7.75
CA ALA A 217 4.86 14.50 6.54
C ALA A 217 4.56 13.70 5.27
N VAL A 218 4.92 12.41 5.26
CA VAL A 218 4.56 11.47 4.18
C VAL A 218 3.05 11.31 4.08
N ALA A 219 2.37 11.12 5.22
CA ALA A 219 0.91 11.03 5.26
C ALA A 219 0.26 12.32 4.74
N ARG A 220 0.72 13.50 5.17
CA ARG A 220 0.21 14.81 4.73
C ARG A 220 0.36 15.02 3.22
N LEU A 221 1.48 14.58 2.66
CA LEU A 221 1.78 14.76 1.23
C LEU A 221 0.92 13.88 0.31
N LEU A 222 0.63 12.65 0.74
CA LEU A 222 0.03 11.63 -0.12
C LEU A 222 -1.43 11.33 0.20
N ALA A 223 -1.85 11.39 1.46
CA ALA A 223 -3.13 10.85 1.89
C ALA A 223 -4.27 11.87 1.87
N HIS A 224 -5.44 11.44 1.43
CA HIS A 224 -6.69 12.19 1.51
C HIS A 224 -7.30 12.11 2.91
N ARG A 225 -7.24 10.91 3.50
CA ARG A 225 -7.69 10.62 4.87
C ARG A 225 -6.62 9.91 5.64
N MET A 226 -6.68 10.05 6.96
CA MET A 226 -5.76 9.44 7.90
C MET A 226 -6.50 8.74 9.02
N MET A 227 -5.97 7.59 9.44
CA MET A 227 -6.36 6.89 10.65
C MET A 227 -5.15 6.83 11.58
N VAL A 228 -5.35 7.18 12.84
CA VAL A 228 -4.35 7.09 13.90
C VAL A 228 -4.59 5.84 14.71
N MET A 229 -3.58 4.99 14.82
CA MET A 229 -3.64 3.74 15.58
C MET A 229 -2.81 3.80 16.84
N GLN A 230 -3.39 3.37 17.96
CA GLN A 230 -2.71 3.19 19.23
C GLN A 230 -3.14 1.87 19.88
N ARG A 231 -2.17 1.02 20.26
CA ARG A 231 -2.40 -0.25 21.00
C ARG A 231 -3.50 -1.13 20.38
N GLY A 232 -3.51 -1.27 19.07
CA GLY A 232 -4.47 -2.10 18.33
C GLY A 232 -5.80 -1.42 18.01
N HIS A 233 -6.05 -0.18 18.44
CA HIS A 233 -7.27 0.57 18.18
C HIS A 233 -7.06 1.68 17.17
N ILE A 234 -8.08 1.96 16.35
CA ILE A 234 -8.20 3.22 15.63
C ILE A 234 -8.74 4.25 16.62
N VAL A 235 -7.91 5.21 17.03
CA VAL A 235 -8.27 6.20 18.05
C VAL A 235 -8.79 7.50 17.44
N GLU A 236 -8.40 7.81 16.20
CA GLU A 236 -8.89 8.97 15.45
C GLU A 236 -8.87 8.69 13.95
N SER A 237 -9.82 9.23 13.19
CA SER A 237 -9.89 9.13 11.74
C SER A 237 -10.62 10.34 11.15
N GLY A 238 -10.05 10.91 10.08
CA GLY A 238 -10.63 12.10 9.42
C GLY A 238 -9.89 12.46 8.14
N LEU A 239 -10.18 13.63 7.58
CA LEU A 239 -9.35 14.22 6.52
C LEU A 239 -7.94 14.45 7.06
N THR A 240 -6.93 14.21 6.25
CA THR A 240 -5.53 14.28 6.69
C THR A 240 -5.18 15.63 7.32
N ASP A 241 -5.53 16.74 6.64
CA ASP A 241 -5.27 18.07 7.17
C ASP A 241 -6.04 18.34 8.47
N GLN A 242 -7.29 17.87 8.58
CA GLN A 242 -8.09 18.04 9.81
C GLN A 242 -7.45 17.31 10.99
N VAL A 243 -7.03 16.06 10.82
CA VAL A 243 -6.40 15.27 11.89
C VAL A 243 -5.05 15.84 12.30
N LEU A 244 -4.31 16.44 11.35
CA LEU A 244 -2.98 17.03 11.63
C LEU A 244 -3.06 18.44 12.21
N ASP A 245 -4.03 19.27 11.77
CA ASP A 245 -4.08 20.67 12.16
C ASP A 245 -4.99 20.89 13.40
N ASP A 246 -5.99 20.00 13.62
CA ASP A 246 -6.90 20.05 14.77
C ASP A 246 -7.17 18.64 15.35
N PRO A 247 -6.13 17.96 15.87
CA PRO A 247 -6.26 16.63 16.45
C PRO A 247 -7.14 16.62 17.70
N GLN A 248 -8.12 15.72 17.75
CA GLN A 248 -9.08 15.66 18.85
C GLN A 248 -8.68 14.65 19.93
N HIS A 249 -8.05 13.54 19.56
CA HIS A 249 -7.64 12.53 20.53
C HIS A 249 -6.30 12.91 21.19
N PRO A 250 -6.15 12.78 22.54
CA PRO A 250 -4.92 13.17 23.26
C PRO A 250 -3.64 12.52 22.70
N TYR A 251 -3.72 11.27 22.27
CA TYR A 251 -2.58 10.59 21.64
C TYR A 251 -2.21 11.21 20.27
N THR A 252 -3.19 11.60 19.47
CA THR A 252 -2.94 12.28 18.19
C THR A 252 -2.28 13.64 18.42
N GLN A 253 -2.75 14.39 19.42
CA GLN A 253 -2.15 15.67 19.82
C GLN A 253 -0.67 15.48 20.21
N LEU A 254 -0.36 14.46 21.00
CA LEU A 254 1.01 14.11 21.35
C LEU A 254 1.85 13.73 20.13
N LEU A 255 1.30 12.90 19.24
CA LEU A 255 1.97 12.44 18.02
C LEU A 255 2.31 13.62 17.09
N VAL A 256 1.35 14.50 16.85
CA VAL A 256 1.51 15.69 16.00
C VAL A 256 2.51 16.66 16.62
N SER A 257 2.40 16.95 17.92
CA SER A 257 3.31 17.88 18.62
C SER A 257 4.76 17.39 18.64
N SER A 258 4.98 16.07 18.67
CA SER A 258 6.33 15.49 18.65
C SER A 258 7.06 15.66 17.31
N VAL A 259 6.33 15.89 16.22
CA VAL A 259 6.90 16.08 14.87
C VAL A 259 7.07 17.56 14.52
N LEU A 260 6.28 18.44 15.14
CA LEU A 260 6.29 19.88 14.86
C LEU A 260 7.29 20.66 15.74
N GLN A 261 8.03 20.00 16.64
CA GLN A 261 9.15 20.65 17.35
C GLN A 261 10.40 20.61 16.46
N PRO A 262 10.95 21.78 16.10
CA PRO A 262 12.13 21.91 15.26
C PRO A 262 13.40 21.35 15.93
#